data_f5deb3007abde377fe21650f735ac9ed
#
_entry.id   f5deb3007abde377fe21650f735ac9ed
#
_cell.length_a   1.000
_cell.length_b   1.000
_cell.length_c   1.000
_cell.angle_alpha   90.00
_cell.angle_beta   90.00
_cell.angle_gamma   90.00
#
_symmetry.space_group_name_H-M   'P 1'
#
loop_
_entity.id
_entity.type
_entity.pdbx_description
1 polymer ?
#
loop_
_entity_poly.entity_id
_entity_poly.type
_entity_poly.pdbx_seq_one_letter_code
_entity_poly.pdbx_strand_id
1 'polypeptide(L)'
;MAISKRTFDVVVVGAGGAGMRAALTLSQAGLKVAVLSKVFPTRSHTVAAQGGIAASLGNVNEDNWHWHMYDTVKGSDYLGDQDAIEYMCRAAPEVVYELEHFGMPFDRLDSGKIYQRPFGG
;
A
#
# COMPACT_ATOMS: atom_id res chain seq x y z
N MET A 1 40.28 -8.60 0.53
CA MET A 1 38.89 -8.62 0.96
C MET A 1 38.17 -9.64 0.10
N ALA A 2 37.53 -10.67 0.66
CA ALA A 2 36.81 -11.68 -0.13
C ALA A 2 35.41 -11.13 -0.51
N ILE A 3 35.09 -11.11 -1.80
CA ILE A 3 33.77 -10.70 -2.29
C ILE A 3 32.85 -11.90 -2.20
N SER A 4 31.77 -11.80 -1.40
CA SER A 4 30.70 -12.81 -1.37
C SER A 4 29.73 -12.56 -2.51
N LYS A 5 29.53 -13.56 -3.37
CA LYS A 5 28.59 -13.50 -4.50
C LYS A 5 27.37 -14.38 -4.17
N ARG A 6 26.18 -13.83 -4.37
CA ARG A 6 24.88 -14.53 -4.22
C ARG A 6 24.05 -14.30 -5.47
N THR A 7 23.26 -15.31 -5.86
CA THR A 7 22.42 -15.25 -7.07
C THR A 7 20.95 -15.40 -6.67
N PHE A 8 20.13 -14.54 -7.25
CA PHE A 8 18.67 -14.50 -7.09
C PHE A 8 18.03 -14.32 -8.45
N ASP A 9 16.74 -14.70 -8.59
CA ASP A 9 15.97 -14.48 -9.80
C ASP A 9 15.59 -13.00 -9.94
N VAL A 10 15.27 -12.37 -8.80
CA VAL A 10 14.89 -10.94 -8.74
C VAL A 10 15.54 -10.26 -7.56
N VAL A 11 15.96 -9.02 -7.77
CA VAL A 11 16.42 -8.13 -6.71
C VAL A 11 15.50 -6.91 -6.65
N VAL A 12 14.85 -6.73 -5.50
CA VAL A 12 14.00 -5.56 -5.19
C VAL A 12 14.83 -4.57 -4.36
N VAL A 13 14.91 -3.34 -4.81
CA VAL A 13 15.63 -2.27 -4.11
C VAL A 13 14.63 -1.40 -3.36
N GLY A 14 14.62 -1.52 -2.04
CA GLY A 14 13.72 -0.84 -1.12
C GLY A 14 12.76 -1.81 -0.43
N ALA A 15 12.68 -1.75 0.90
CA ALA A 15 11.83 -2.60 1.74
C ALA A 15 10.71 -1.79 2.44
N GLY A 16 10.17 -0.77 1.75
CA GLY A 16 8.92 -0.13 2.13
C GLY A 16 7.71 -0.94 1.65
N GLY A 17 6.50 -0.42 1.79
CA GLY A 17 5.26 -1.12 1.43
C GLY A 17 5.26 -1.64 0.00
N ALA A 18 5.66 -0.82 -0.96
CA ALA A 18 5.71 -1.21 -2.38
C ALA A 18 6.70 -2.36 -2.64
N GLY A 19 7.92 -2.25 -2.11
CA GLY A 19 8.95 -3.27 -2.29
C GLY A 19 8.60 -4.60 -1.62
N MET A 20 8.04 -4.54 -0.41
CA MET A 20 7.60 -5.74 0.30
C MET A 20 6.41 -6.42 -0.39
N ARG A 21 5.46 -5.63 -0.93
CA ARG A 21 4.33 -6.18 -1.69
C ARG A 21 4.79 -6.85 -2.99
N ALA A 22 5.72 -6.22 -3.71
CA ALA A 22 6.34 -6.81 -4.90
C ALA A 22 7.09 -8.11 -4.57
N ALA A 23 7.89 -8.10 -3.51
CA ALA A 23 8.63 -9.29 -3.05
C ALA A 23 7.70 -10.45 -2.69
N LEU A 24 6.57 -10.17 -2.03
CA LEU A 24 5.55 -11.17 -1.70
C LEU A 24 4.96 -11.79 -2.96
N THR A 25 4.55 -11.00 -3.94
CA THR A 25 4.00 -11.50 -5.20
C THR A 25 5.01 -12.35 -5.97
N LEU A 26 6.25 -11.90 -6.05
CA LEU A 26 7.32 -12.64 -6.73
C LEU A 26 7.62 -13.97 -6.02
N SER A 27 7.63 -13.96 -4.69
CA SER A 27 7.84 -15.18 -3.89
C SER A 27 6.68 -16.17 -4.05
N GLN A 28 5.44 -15.69 -4.10
CA GLN A 28 4.26 -16.52 -4.38
C GLN A 28 4.30 -17.16 -5.79
N ALA A 29 4.96 -16.48 -6.74
CA ALA A 29 5.24 -17.04 -8.07
C ALA A 29 6.39 -18.05 -8.09
N GLY A 30 6.98 -18.37 -6.94
CA GLY A 30 8.06 -19.36 -6.81
C GLY A 30 9.46 -18.82 -7.14
N LEU A 31 9.61 -17.51 -7.31
CA LEU A 31 10.90 -16.89 -7.59
C LEU A 31 11.74 -16.67 -6.33
N LYS A 32 13.06 -16.83 -6.46
CA LYS A 32 14.01 -16.53 -5.40
C LYS A 32 14.29 -15.03 -5.40
N VAL A 33 13.80 -14.35 -4.38
CA VAL A 33 13.85 -12.88 -4.29
C VAL A 33 14.85 -12.41 -3.24
N ALA A 34 15.64 -11.40 -3.57
CA ALA A 34 16.40 -10.62 -2.60
C ALA A 34 15.79 -9.21 -2.47
N VAL A 35 15.60 -8.76 -1.25
CA VAL A 35 15.19 -7.38 -0.97
C VAL A 35 16.37 -6.64 -0.33
N LEU A 36 16.83 -5.59 -0.99
CA LEU A 36 17.89 -4.72 -0.49
C LEU A 36 17.28 -3.51 0.20
N SER A 37 17.71 -3.23 1.41
CA SER A 37 17.22 -2.09 2.18
C SER A 37 18.35 -1.38 2.90
N LYS A 38 18.29 -0.06 2.93
CA LYS A 38 19.21 0.78 3.69
C LYS A 38 18.94 0.69 5.20
N VAL A 39 17.68 0.52 5.57
CA VAL A 39 17.23 0.42 6.95
C VAL A 39 16.42 -0.86 7.13
N PHE A 40 16.24 -1.29 8.37
CA PHE A 40 15.37 -2.42 8.66
C PHE A 40 13.94 -2.14 8.15
N PRO A 41 13.21 -3.11 7.56
CA PRO A 41 11.89 -2.89 6.96
C PRO A 41 10.88 -2.20 7.87
N THR A 42 10.90 -2.50 9.19
CA THR A 42 10.03 -1.85 10.19
C THR A 42 10.40 -0.39 10.49
N ARG A 43 11.41 0.16 9.82
CA ARG A 43 11.80 1.57 9.87
C ARG A 43 11.55 2.30 8.54
N SER A 44 10.82 1.69 7.64
CA SER A 44 10.42 2.33 6.37
C SER A 44 9.43 3.47 6.60
N HIS A 45 9.32 4.37 5.62
CA HIS A 45 8.31 5.43 5.63
C HIS A 45 6.88 4.88 5.74
N THR A 46 6.60 3.73 5.15
CA THR A 46 5.29 3.07 5.25
C THR A 46 4.92 2.76 6.69
N VAL A 47 5.89 2.27 7.50
CA VAL A 47 5.67 1.98 8.92
C VAL A 47 5.65 3.26 9.77
N ALA A 48 6.44 4.27 9.38
CA ALA A 48 6.52 5.55 10.10
C ALA A 48 5.31 6.46 9.81
N ALA A 49 4.56 6.20 8.74
CA ALA A 49 3.38 7.00 8.40
C ALA A 49 2.29 6.84 9.46
N GLN A 50 1.66 7.98 9.79
CA GLN A 50 0.51 8.04 10.67
C GLN A 50 -0.73 8.39 9.86
N GLY A 51 -1.89 7.88 10.25
CA GLY A 51 -3.15 8.21 9.59
C GLY A 51 -3.83 7.06 8.84
N GLY A 52 -3.14 5.95 8.68
CA GLY A 52 -3.70 4.78 8.05
C GLY A 52 -3.57 4.78 6.52
N ILE A 53 -4.52 4.15 5.85
CA ILE A 53 -4.55 4.00 4.39
C ILE A 53 -5.84 4.61 3.84
N ALA A 54 -5.73 5.39 2.77
CA ALA A 54 -6.89 5.99 2.11
C ALA A 54 -7.53 5.00 1.13
N ALA A 55 -8.84 4.76 1.31
CA ALA A 55 -9.65 3.95 0.40
C ALA A 55 -11.14 4.29 0.58
N SER A 56 -11.88 4.32 -0.49
CA SER A 56 -13.32 4.61 -0.46
C SER A 56 -14.14 3.34 -0.23
N LEU A 57 -14.22 2.88 1.04
CA LEU A 57 -14.98 1.68 1.41
C LEU A 57 -16.48 1.94 1.62
N GLY A 58 -16.86 3.17 1.94
CA GLY A 58 -18.25 3.53 2.20
C GLY A 58 -18.85 2.88 3.46
N ASN A 59 -18.02 2.53 4.45
CA ASN A 59 -18.48 1.80 5.63
C ASN A 59 -19.16 2.69 6.67
N VAL A 60 -18.81 3.97 6.72
CA VAL A 60 -19.35 4.95 7.68
C VAL A 60 -20.31 5.91 6.99
N ASN A 61 -19.87 6.49 5.88
CA ASN A 61 -20.65 7.40 5.05
C ASN A 61 -20.64 6.91 3.61
N GLU A 62 -21.55 7.44 2.79
CA GLU A 62 -21.49 7.25 1.35
C GLU A 62 -20.13 7.74 0.83
N ASP A 63 -19.51 6.93 -0.01
CA ASP A 63 -18.19 7.22 -0.56
C ASP A 63 -18.02 6.50 -1.90
N ASN A 64 -17.15 7.03 -2.77
CA ASN A 64 -16.76 6.34 -3.99
C ASN A 64 -15.35 6.76 -4.44
N TRP A 65 -14.72 5.93 -5.24
CA TRP A 65 -13.36 6.13 -5.68
C TRP A 65 -13.15 7.39 -6.56
N HIS A 66 -14.19 7.93 -7.20
CA HIS A 66 -14.08 9.18 -7.97
C HIS A 66 -13.81 10.37 -7.06
N TRP A 67 -14.42 10.40 -5.87
CA TRP A 67 -14.14 11.45 -4.89
C TRP A 67 -12.70 11.32 -4.36
N HIS A 68 -12.26 10.10 -4.07
CA HIS A 68 -10.87 9.82 -3.70
C HIS A 68 -9.89 10.27 -4.80
N MET A 69 -10.20 9.97 -6.07
CA MET A 69 -9.42 10.43 -7.22
C MET A 69 -9.38 11.96 -7.31
N TYR A 70 -10.54 12.61 -7.21
CA TYR A 70 -10.62 14.07 -7.25
C TYR A 70 -9.75 14.74 -6.18
N ASP A 71 -9.86 14.28 -4.94
CA ASP A 71 -9.08 14.81 -3.82
C ASP A 71 -7.58 14.56 -4.01
N THR A 72 -7.21 13.42 -4.55
CA THR A 72 -5.80 13.07 -4.81
C THR A 72 -5.22 13.92 -5.94
N VAL A 73 -5.94 14.11 -7.03
CA VAL A 73 -5.52 14.98 -8.15
C VAL A 73 -5.37 16.43 -7.67
N LYS A 74 -6.37 16.93 -6.93
CA LYS A 74 -6.33 18.28 -6.35
C LYS A 74 -5.21 18.44 -5.32
N GLY A 75 -5.03 17.46 -4.44
CA GLY A 75 -3.98 17.45 -3.41
C GLY A 75 -2.57 17.37 -3.97
N SER A 76 -2.40 16.87 -5.18
CA SER A 76 -1.13 16.87 -5.92
C SER A 76 -0.92 18.15 -6.76
N ASP A 77 -1.71 19.20 -6.56
CA ASP A 77 -1.70 20.44 -7.36
C ASP A 77 -1.82 20.17 -8.87
N TYR A 78 -2.55 19.12 -9.26
CA TYR A 78 -2.72 18.65 -10.65
C TYR A 78 -1.41 18.26 -11.35
N LEU A 79 -0.33 18.01 -10.59
CA LEU A 79 0.96 17.59 -11.12
C LEU A 79 1.13 16.07 -11.19
N GLY A 80 0.25 15.32 -10.53
CA GLY A 80 0.28 13.87 -10.50
C GLY A 80 -0.12 13.24 -11.85
N ASP A 81 0.39 12.05 -12.13
CA ASP A 81 -0.08 11.22 -13.24
C ASP A 81 -1.51 10.76 -12.96
N GLN A 82 -2.47 11.30 -13.71
CA GLN A 82 -3.89 11.08 -13.42
C GLN A 82 -4.35 9.65 -13.73
N ASP A 83 -3.73 8.97 -14.70
CA ASP A 83 -4.03 7.57 -15.01
C ASP A 83 -3.56 6.66 -13.86
N ALA A 84 -2.39 6.93 -13.31
CA ALA A 84 -1.87 6.23 -12.14
C ALA A 84 -2.72 6.49 -10.88
N ILE A 85 -3.18 7.73 -10.69
CA ILE A 85 -4.07 8.11 -9.58
C ILE A 85 -5.41 7.40 -9.71
N GLU A 86 -6.02 7.37 -10.90
CA GLU A 86 -7.27 6.65 -11.17
C GLU A 86 -7.12 5.17 -10.80
N TYR A 87 -6.09 4.52 -11.33
CA TYR A 87 -5.80 3.12 -11.04
C TYR A 87 -5.68 2.86 -9.54
N MET A 88 -4.90 3.67 -8.84
CA MET A 88 -4.70 3.57 -7.39
C MET A 88 -6.02 3.69 -6.64
N CYS A 89 -6.81 4.72 -6.92
CA CYS A 89 -8.05 4.99 -6.20
C CYS A 89 -9.12 3.91 -6.45
N ARG A 90 -9.19 3.37 -7.66
CA ARG A 90 -10.08 2.24 -8.00
C ARG A 90 -9.68 0.95 -7.30
N ALA A 91 -8.39 0.66 -7.25
CA ALA A 91 -7.86 -0.56 -6.64
C ALA A 91 -7.82 -0.51 -5.11
N ALA A 92 -7.77 0.69 -4.50
CA ALA A 92 -7.57 0.86 -3.06
C ALA A 92 -8.54 0.06 -2.16
N PRO A 93 -9.86 -0.01 -2.43
CA PRO A 93 -10.77 -0.82 -1.62
C PRO A 93 -10.40 -2.30 -1.59
N GLU A 94 -10.08 -2.89 -2.74
CA GLU A 94 -9.68 -4.28 -2.86
C GLU A 94 -8.36 -4.55 -2.14
N VAL A 95 -7.40 -3.64 -2.28
CA VAL A 95 -6.10 -3.72 -1.59
C VAL A 95 -6.27 -3.70 -0.06
N VAL A 96 -7.19 -2.90 0.47
CA VAL A 96 -7.48 -2.87 1.91
C VAL A 96 -8.02 -4.23 2.39
N TYR A 97 -8.94 -4.84 1.65
CA TYR A 97 -9.44 -6.17 1.98
C TYR A 97 -8.35 -7.25 1.83
N GLU A 98 -7.46 -7.13 0.86
CA GLU A 98 -6.30 -8.03 0.73
C GLU A 98 -5.39 -7.93 1.96
N LEU A 99 -5.10 -6.72 2.42
CA LEU A 99 -4.31 -6.49 3.65
C LEU A 99 -5.00 -7.07 4.90
N GLU A 100 -6.33 -6.95 4.98
CA GLU A 100 -7.11 -7.60 6.03
C GLU A 100 -6.94 -9.12 6.02
N HIS A 101 -7.03 -9.75 4.85
CA HIS A 101 -6.81 -11.19 4.69
C HIS A 101 -5.37 -11.61 5.02
N PHE A 102 -4.39 -10.73 4.88
CA PHE A 102 -3.02 -10.96 5.35
C PHE A 102 -2.87 -10.83 6.87
N GLY A 103 -3.94 -10.45 7.57
CA GLY A 103 -3.95 -10.34 9.02
C GLY A 103 -3.73 -8.94 9.57
N MET A 104 -3.88 -7.88 8.75
CA MET A 104 -3.80 -6.51 9.25
C MET A 104 -4.98 -6.22 10.19
N PRO A 105 -4.73 -5.86 11.46
CA PRO A 105 -5.76 -5.62 12.45
C PRO A 105 -6.34 -4.22 12.31
N PHE A 106 -7.20 -3.99 11.32
CA PHE A 106 -7.92 -2.72 11.20
C PHE A 106 -8.89 -2.51 12.37
N ASP A 107 -9.06 -1.26 12.80
CA ASP A 107 -10.12 -0.88 13.71
C ASP A 107 -11.49 -1.20 13.10
N ARG A 108 -12.47 -1.56 13.94
CA ARG A 108 -13.78 -2.03 13.52
C ARG A 108 -14.91 -1.17 14.06
N LEU A 109 -15.97 -1.07 13.27
CA LEU A 109 -17.27 -0.61 13.71
C LEU A 109 -17.97 -1.74 14.50
N ASP A 110 -19.00 -1.41 15.28
CA ASP A 110 -19.84 -2.39 15.98
C ASP A 110 -20.49 -3.39 15.02
N SER A 111 -20.69 -2.99 13.77
CA SER A 111 -21.17 -3.86 12.69
C SER A 111 -20.13 -4.89 12.18
N GLY A 112 -18.91 -4.84 12.67
CA GLY A 112 -17.79 -5.67 12.22
C GLY A 112 -17.08 -5.18 10.95
N LYS A 113 -17.57 -4.14 10.29
CA LYS A 113 -16.92 -3.53 9.14
C LYS A 113 -15.67 -2.75 9.56
N ILE A 114 -14.71 -2.59 8.65
CA ILE A 114 -13.52 -1.78 8.87
C ILE A 114 -13.94 -0.34 9.18
N TYR A 115 -13.41 0.21 10.28
CA TYR A 115 -13.64 1.60 10.66
C TYR A 115 -13.01 2.55 9.64
N GLN A 116 -13.72 3.61 9.34
CA GLN A 116 -13.22 4.70 8.50
C GLN A 116 -13.47 6.05 9.17
N ARG A 117 -12.60 7.00 8.86
CA ARG A 117 -12.77 8.40 9.24
C ARG A 117 -12.55 9.29 8.01
N PRO A 118 -13.20 10.45 7.92
CA PRO A 118 -12.87 11.45 6.92
C PRO A 118 -11.40 11.86 7.06
N PHE A 119 -10.69 11.96 5.94
CA PHE A 119 -9.30 12.37 5.94
C PHE A 119 -8.96 13.09 4.63
N GLY A 120 -8.48 14.32 4.72
CA GLY A 120 -7.98 15.11 3.59
C GLY A 120 -9.04 15.75 2.71
N GLY A 121 -10.31 15.63 3.06
CA GLY A 121 -11.42 16.23 2.33
C GLY A 121 -12.14 17.30 3.11
#